data_459330be6874d78e251672cab7b09c5d
#
_entry.id   459330be6874d78e251672cab7b09c5d
#
_cell.length_a   1.000
_cell.length_b   1.000
_cell.length_c   1.000
_cell.angle_alpha   90.00
_cell.angle_beta   90.00
_cell.angle_gamma   90.00
#
_symmetry.space_group_name_H-M   'P 1'
#
loop_
_entity.id
_entity.type
_entity.pdbx_description
1 polymer ?
#
loop_
_entity_poly.entity_id
_entity_poly.type
_entity_poly.pdbx_seq_one_letter_code
_entity_poly.pdbx_strand_id
1 'polypeptide(L)'
;MKCNIQVVICECCVSKPALLDIPALRKIASEAGNVTSVVVADAVCDGENLSDIIKEAKEKEVDRAIVLACHKRDVDPSLFKAYARAGVPANLVEVVNLREEVVLPGAAEPERAQAKAEAKLNAAIARVRMLEPLEKDTEEMRTRNIVIIGAGVAGRAAAEVAARSGAHTIMIEKTGKSLKSPGILMSHTTVIGGKGYGGNFTLRIKAGEKVEDLDCAAVIVATGGGWATLKGPLAKACKDAIPLFKLHEKLESGIVPTGPVVIVDTPDPSGKNVKVQDFAWEESLETAARLKKANPDTDVWVVFQEMRAFGLSELAYKEAAELGVRFVRYDKPAPPKIDPKEPAKLTVKDSAQAEVISIKFGTLVFASIPANADNERIADALRIPMSPEGGVRRGSIQRWPVSTPRPGVFVCGSALFPKSRAVAEAEGTAAGELAAEFVKKGEIEFGGIIAKVEQEKCSVCLTCVRTCPYEAPFIGEAGKIEIKAQLCQGCGMCAGICPSKAIELLNYTDDQLGTEARTLLGGDF
;
A
#
# COMPACT_ATOMS: atom_id res chain seq x y z
N MET A 1 -10.77 23.74 30.88
CA MET A 1 -11.59 22.79 30.12
C MET A 1 -12.05 21.67 31.04
N LYS A 2 -13.27 21.18 30.91
CA LYS A 2 -13.69 19.92 31.56
C LYS A 2 -12.75 18.82 31.10
N CYS A 3 -12.38 17.90 31.98
CA CYS A 3 -11.59 16.74 31.65
C CYS A 3 -12.30 15.50 32.22
N ASN A 4 -13.33 15.03 31.51
CA ASN A 4 -14.12 13.87 31.86
C ASN A 4 -13.71 12.68 31.00
N ILE A 5 -13.01 11.74 31.58
CA ILE A 5 -12.42 10.60 30.88
C ILE A 5 -13.34 9.37 31.01
N GLN A 6 -13.66 8.72 29.92
CA GLN A 6 -14.19 7.35 29.91
C GLN A 6 -13.05 6.37 29.67
N VAL A 7 -12.96 5.34 30.50
CA VAL A 7 -12.07 4.19 30.28
C VAL A 7 -12.90 2.98 29.86
N VAL A 8 -12.57 2.41 28.72
CA VAL A 8 -13.22 1.20 28.20
C VAL A 8 -12.22 0.06 28.20
N ILE A 9 -12.55 -1.07 28.80
CA ILE A 9 -11.72 -2.27 28.87
C ILE A 9 -12.39 -3.36 28.02
N CYS A 10 -11.71 -3.79 26.95
CA CYS A 10 -12.19 -4.83 26.06
C CYS A 10 -11.77 -6.21 26.55
N GLU A 11 -12.72 -7.08 26.95
CA GLU A 11 -12.42 -8.42 27.45
C GLU A 11 -12.00 -9.41 26.37
N CYS A 12 -12.48 -9.29 25.13
CA CYS A 12 -12.13 -10.22 24.06
C CYS A 12 -10.62 -10.33 23.80
N CYS A 13 -9.88 -9.27 24.10
CA CYS A 13 -8.43 -9.20 23.89
C CYS A 13 -7.62 -9.87 25.01
N VAL A 14 -8.24 -10.09 26.18
CA VAL A 14 -7.55 -10.49 27.42
C VAL A 14 -8.08 -11.76 28.04
N SER A 15 -9.22 -12.28 27.57
CA SER A 15 -9.96 -13.37 28.23
C SER A 15 -9.55 -14.79 27.83
N LYS A 16 -8.61 -14.95 26.86
CA LYS A 16 -8.17 -16.31 26.48
C LYS A 16 -6.68 -16.36 26.18
N PRO A 17 -5.87 -16.86 27.10
CA PRO A 17 -6.17 -17.22 28.49
C PRO A 17 -6.42 -15.97 29.35
N ALA A 18 -7.15 -16.13 30.47
CA ALA A 18 -7.39 -15.07 31.45
C ALA A 18 -6.07 -14.64 32.10
N LEU A 19 -5.33 -13.79 31.42
CA LEU A 19 -3.98 -13.40 31.78
C LEU A 19 -3.96 -12.14 32.63
N LEU A 20 -4.99 -11.29 32.50
CA LEU A 20 -5.09 -10.00 33.19
C LEU A 20 -6.25 -10.02 34.19
N ASP A 21 -6.01 -9.40 35.33
CA ASP A 21 -7.04 -9.10 36.33
C ASP A 21 -7.81 -7.84 35.91
N ILE A 22 -8.93 -8.04 35.23
CA ILE A 22 -9.80 -6.95 34.76
C ILE A 22 -10.40 -6.16 35.93
N PRO A 23 -10.90 -6.79 37.03
CA PRO A 23 -11.31 -6.08 38.24
C PRO A 23 -10.24 -5.12 38.77
N ALA A 24 -8.96 -5.52 38.80
CA ALA A 24 -7.87 -4.64 39.24
C ALA A 24 -7.68 -3.44 38.31
N LEU A 25 -7.68 -3.65 36.99
CA LEU A 25 -7.61 -2.55 36.01
C LEU A 25 -8.80 -1.59 36.13
N ARG A 26 -10.02 -2.14 36.31
CA ARG A 26 -11.22 -1.36 36.54
C ARG A 26 -11.12 -0.50 37.80
N LYS A 27 -10.59 -1.08 38.89
CA LYS A 27 -10.37 -0.35 40.15
C LYS A 27 -9.39 0.82 39.97
N ILE A 28 -8.23 0.57 39.36
CA ILE A 28 -7.24 1.63 39.07
C ILE A 28 -7.87 2.74 38.24
N ALA A 29 -8.61 2.39 37.19
CA ALA A 29 -9.30 3.39 36.38
C ALA A 29 -10.33 4.20 37.17
N SER A 30 -11.14 3.56 38.01
CA SER A 30 -12.19 4.23 38.80
C SER A 30 -11.67 5.12 39.92
N GLU A 31 -10.49 4.82 40.44
CA GLU A 31 -9.81 5.61 41.48
C GLU A 31 -9.01 6.79 40.89
N ALA A 32 -8.76 6.77 39.58
CA ALA A 32 -8.00 7.81 38.90
C ALA A 32 -8.83 9.10 38.75
N GLY A 33 -8.24 10.23 39.16
CA GLY A 33 -8.90 11.54 39.00
C GLY A 33 -9.29 11.80 37.52
N ASN A 34 -10.39 12.53 37.33
CA ASN A 34 -10.97 12.87 36.03
C ASN A 34 -11.59 11.67 35.26
N VAL A 35 -11.49 10.44 35.72
CA VAL A 35 -12.22 9.32 35.14
C VAL A 35 -13.64 9.32 35.70
N THR A 36 -14.63 9.54 34.82
CA THR A 36 -16.05 9.67 35.19
C THR A 36 -16.87 8.44 34.79
N SER A 37 -16.33 7.58 33.94
CA SER A 37 -16.94 6.34 33.47
C SER A 37 -15.91 5.25 33.27
N VAL A 38 -16.20 4.02 33.71
CA VAL A 38 -15.39 2.83 33.45
C VAL A 38 -16.29 1.71 32.97
N VAL A 39 -16.17 1.37 31.69
CA VAL A 39 -16.97 0.32 31.03
C VAL A 39 -16.09 -0.89 30.73
N VAL A 40 -16.61 -2.06 31.06
CA VAL A 40 -16.01 -3.35 30.61
C VAL A 40 -16.95 -3.94 29.59
N ALA A 41 -16.42 -4.25 28.40
CA ALA A 41 -17.22 -4.76 27.27
C ALA A 41 -16.57 -6.03 26.70
N ASP A 42 -17.37 -6.99 26.32
CA ASP A 42 -16.90 -8.26 25.73
C ASP A 42 -16.09 -8.02 24.45
N ALA A 43 -16.57 -7.13 23.58
CA ALA A 43 -15.87 -6.73 22.35
C ALA A 43 -16.22 -5.28 21.97
N VAL A 44 -15.24 -4.40 21.99
CA VAL A 44 -15.41 -2.99 21.61
C VAL A 44 -15.71 -2.82 20.11
N CYS A 45 -15.32 -3.78 19.30
CA CYS A 45 -15.58 -3.82 17.85
C CYS A 45 -16.97 -4.35 17.49
N ASP A 46 -17.78 -4.80 18.46
CA ASP A 46 -19.16 -5.19 18.25
C ASP A 46 -20.08 -3.95 18.30
N GLY A 47 -20.96 -3.83 17.32
CA GLY A 47 -21.85 -2.67 17.17
C GLY A 47 -22.84 -2.49 18.32
N GLU A 48 -23.31 -3.55 18.97
CA GLU A 48 -24.21 -3.47 20.12
C GLU A 48 -23.46 -2.91 21.35
N ASN A 49 -22.33 -3.49 21.69
CA ASN A 49 -21.48 -3.00 22.79
C ASN A 49 -21.05 -1.54 22.59
N LEU A 50 -20.72 -1.17 21.34
CA LEU A 50 -20.33 0.19 21.03
C LEU A 50 -21.47 1.20 21.27
N SER A 51 -22.72 0.82 21.01
CA SER A 51 -23.89 1.66 21.26
C SER A 51 -24.03 2.01 22.74
N ASP A 52 -23.86 1.02 23.62
CA ASP A 52 -23.98 1.21 25.08
C ASP A 52 -22.82 2.05 25.64
N ILE A 53 -21.59 1.80 25.18
CA ILE A 53 -20.40 2.60 25.52
C ILE A 53 -20.63 4.09 25.21
N ILE A 54 -21.15 4.37 24.01
CA ILE A 54 -21.39 5.73 23.54
C ILE A 54 -22.56 6.40 24.25
N LYS A 55 -23.60 5.64 24.61
CA LYS A 55 -24.72 6.13 25.42
C LYS A 55 -24.21 6.59 26.79
N GLU A 56 -23.42 5.78 27.48
CA GLU A 56 -22.82 6.14 28.76
C GLU A 56 -21.88 7.34 28.65
N ALA A 57 -21.08 7.41 27.57
CA ALA A 57 -20.20 8.55 27.32
C ALA A 57 -20.99 9.88 27.25
N LYS A 58 -22.15 9.87 26.59
CA LYS A 58 -23.05 11.04 26.52
C LYS A 58 -23.66 11.41 27.88
N GLU A 59 -24.17 10.41 28.60
CA GLU A 59 -24.79 10.60 29.93
C GLU A 59 -23.81 11.17 30.96
N LYS A 60 -22.53 10.81 30.86
CA LYS A 60 -21.45 11.27 31.75
C LYS A 60 -20.72 12.52 31.25
N GLU A 61 -21.19 13.12 30.16
CA GLU A 61 -20.54 14.29 29.51
C GLU A 61 -19.02 14.06 29.28
N VAL A 62 -18.68 12.89 28.76
CA VAL A 62 -17.29 12.50 28.48
C VAL A 62 -16.73 13.38 27.35
N ASP A 63 -15.53 13.90 27.53
CA ASP A 63 -14.82 14.69 26.52
C ASP A 63 -13.54 14.01 26.01
N ARG A 64 -13.08 12.93 26.69
CA ARG A 64 -11.92 12.12 26.33
C ARG A 64 -12.19 10.64 26.58
N ALA A 65 -11.57 9.76 25.79
CA ALA A 65 -11.71 8.33 26.01
C ALA A 65 -10.37 7.59 25.94
N ILE A 66 -10.26 6.55 26.77
CA ILE A 66 -9.17 5.58 26.74
C ILE A 66 -9.79 4.21 26.49
N VAL A 67 -9.33 3.51 25.46
CA VAL A 67 -9.86 2.21 25.08
C VAL A 67 -8.73 1.19 25.15
N LEU A 68 -8.77 0.33 26.16
CA LEU A 68 -7.83 -0.78 26.32
C LEU A 68 -8.32 -1.95 25.46
N ALA A 69 -7.64 -2.21 24.33
CA ALA A 69 -8.12 -3.15 23.34
C ALA A 69 -6.96 -3.79 22.53
N CYS A 70 -7.24 -4.21 21.32
CA CYS A 70 -6.26 -4.60 20.32
C CYS A 70 -5.50 -3.37 19.79
N HIS A 71 -4.60 -3.59 18.83
CA HIS A 71 -3.90 -2.49 18.18
C HIS A 71 -4.88 -1.49 17.54
N LYS A 72 -4.56 -0.18 17.64
CA LYS A 72 -5.38 0.91 17.09
C LYS A 72 -5.80 0.70 15.62
N ARG A 73 -4.99 0.00 14.84
CA ARG A 73 -5.31 -0.36 13.45
C ARG A 73 -6.43 -1.41 13.33
N ASP A 74 -6.61 -2.24 14.36
CA ASP A 74 -7.59 -3.33 14.37
C ASP A 74 -8.89 -2.90 15.04
N VAL A 75 -8.83 -1.87 15.86
CA VAL A 75 -10.02 -1.21 16.38
C VAL A 75 -10.70 -0.49 15.23
N ASP A 76 -11.91 -0.90 14.92
CA ASP A 76 -12.68 -0.42 13.78
C ASP A 76 -12.78 1.12 13.76
N PRO A 77 -12.61 1.76 12.60
CA PRO A 77 -12.91 3.17 12.40
C PRO A 77 -14.30 3.61 12.87
N SER A 78 -15.25 2.68 13.03
CA SER A 78 -16.59 2.93 13.63
C SER A 78 -16.48 3.44 15.06
N LEU A 79 -15.50 3.00 15.86
CA LEU A 79 -15.27 3.49 17.22
C LEU A 79 -15.04 5.00 17.24
N PHE A 80 -14.11 5.49 16.42
CA PHE A 80 -13.78 6.91 16.35
C PHE A 80 -14.95 7.74 15.82
N LYS A 81 -15.67 7.22 14.83
CA LYS A 81 -16.90 7.84 14.30
C LYS A 81 -18.01 7.90 15.36
N ALA A 82 -18.15 6.88 16.16
CA ALA A 82 -19.14 6.80 17.21
C ALA A 82 -18.85 7.82 18.33
N TYR A 83 -17.59 7.91 18.79
CA TYR A 83 -17.17 8.94 19.74
C TYR A 83 -17.33 10.35 19.17
N ALA A 84 -16.99 10.58 17.91
CA ALA A 84 -17.20 11.87 17.25
C ALA A 84 -18.68 12.29 17.24
N ARG A 85 -19.60 11.35 17.01
CA ARG A 85 -21.06 11.57 17.11
C ARG A 85 -21.53 11.85 18.56
N ALA A 86 -20.75 11.43 19.53
CA ALA A 86 -21.00 11.75 20.94
C ALA A 86 -20.38 13.09 21.38
N GLY A 87 -19.68 13.79 20.48
CA GLY A 87 -19.01 15.06 20.78
C GLY A 87 -17.55 14.90 21.25
N VAL A 88 -17.00 13.67 21.24
CA VAL A 88 -15.60 13.41 21.58
C VAL A 88 -14.76 13.37 20.30
N PRO A 89 -13.87 14.35 20.07
CA PRO A 89 -13.00 14.37 18.90
C PRO A 89 -12.09 13.13 18.82
N ALA A 90 -11.86 12.62 17.62
CA ALA A 90 -11.05 11.41 17.41
C ALA A 90 -9.61 11.51 17.96
N ASN A 91 -9.04 12.71 18.03
CA ASN A 91 -7.71 12.97 18.60
C ASN A 91 -7.69 12.97 20.14
N LEU A 92 -8.86 12.91 20.78
CA LEU A 92 -9.02 12.74 22.24
C LEU A 92 -9.44 11.31 22.63
N VAL A 93 -9.42 10.38 21.67
CA VAL A 93 -9.64 8.95 21.91
C VAL A 93 -8.31 8.22 21.79
N GLU A 94 -7.79 7.75 22.92
CA GLU A 94 -6.55 6.98 23.01
C GLU A 94 -6.86 5.48 23.02
N VAL A 95 -6.20 4.71 22.16
CA VAL A 95 -6.32 3.25 22.14
C VAL A 95 -5.03 2.65 22.66
N VAL A 96 -5.12 1.98 23.79
CA VAL A 96 -4.02 1.26 24.44
C VAL A 96 -4.01 -0.18 23.97
N ASN A 97 -2.96 -0.57 23.28
CA ASN A 97 -2.80 -1.93 22.78
C ASN A 97 -2.41 -2.87 23.92
N LEU A 98 -3.38 -3.61 24.45
CA LEU A 98 -3.12 -4.67 25.43
C LEU A 98 -2.82 -6.00 24.78
N ARG A 99 -3.46 -6.34 23.66
CA ARG A 99 -3.32 -7.66 23.06
C ARG A 99 -1.90 -7.96 22.58
N GLU A 100 -1.41 -7.15 21.65
CA GLU A 100 -0.12 -7.41 21.00
C GLU A 100 1.07 -6.97 21.85
N GLU A 101 0.88 -5.99 22.72
CA GLU A 101 1.98 -5.43 23.52
C GLU A 101 2.08 -6.00 24.93
N VAL A 102 1.00 -6.57 25.46
CA VAL A 102 0.95 -7.09 26.84
C VAL A 102 0.60 -8.57 26.86
N VAL A 103 -0.58 -8.95 26.35
CA VAL A 103 -1.12 -10.31 26.50
C VAL A 103 -0.29 -11.35 25.72
N LEU A 104 -0.05 -11.11 24.42
CA LEU A 104 0.69 -12.07 23.60
C LEU A 104 2.15 -12.25 24.06
N PRO A 105 2.93 -11.18 24.33
CA PRO A 105 4.29 -11.34 24.83
C PRO A 105 4.36 -11.83 26.29
N GLY A 106 3.33 -11.53 27.09
CA GLY A 106 3.30 -11.83 28.53
C GLY A 106 2.70 -13.17 28.89
N ALA A 107 2.34 -13.99 27.91
CA ALA A 107 1.63 -15.27 28.13
C ALA A 107 2.36 -16.24 29.09
N ALA A 108 3.69 -16.18 29.15
CA ALA A 108 4.50 -16.99 30.05
C ALA A 108 4.75 -16.35 31.44
N GLU A 109 4.45 -15.06 31.61
CA GLU A 109 4.75 -14.28 32.82
C GLU A 109 3.52 -13.41 33.21
N PRO A 110 2.43 -14.00 33.77
CA PRO A 110 1.18 -13.29 34.04
C PRO A 110 1.32 -12.06 34.96
N GLU A 111 2.12 -12.17 36.01
CA GLU A 111 2.32 -11.05 36.96
C GLU A 111 2.99 -9.85 36.27
N ARG A 112 3.96 -10.10 35.40
CA ARG A 112 4.63 -9.06 34.63
C ARG A 112 3.70 -8.46 33.58
N ALA A 113 2.83 -9.27 32.95
CA ALA A 113 1.82 -8.81 32.03
C ALA A 113 0.82 -7.88 32.73
N GLN A 114 0.36 -8.26 33.94
CA GLN A 114 -0.54 -7.42 34.74
C GLN A 114 0.10 -6.08 35.10
N ALA A 115 1.32 -6.08 35.65
CA ALA A 115 2.04 -4.87 35.99
C ALA A 115 2.24 -3.95 34.76
N LYS A 116 2.51 -4.52 33.60
CA LYS A 116 2.63 -3.76 32.35
C LYS A 116 1.30 -3.18 31.87
N ALA A 117 0.19 -3.89 32.04
CA ALA A 117 -1.14 -3.39 31.71
C ALA A 117 -1.51 -2.20 32.58
N GLU A 118 -1.25 -2.29 33.88
CA GLU A 118 -1.49 -1.23 34.87
C GLU A 118 -0.64 0.02 34.56
N ALA A 119 0.64 -0.17 34.26
CA ALA A 119 1.53 0.93 33.89
C ALA A 119 1.06 1.63 32.60
N LYS A 120 0.62 0.87 31.59
CA LYS A 120 0.07 1.44 30.35
C LYS A 120 -1.23 2.20 30.58
N LEU A 121 -2.14 1.70 31.41
CA LEU A 121 -3.37 2.38 31.77
C LEU A 121 -3.06 3.73 32.46
N ASN A 122 -2.17 3.72 33.45
CA ASN A 122 -1.78 4.94 34.17
C ASN A 122 -1.11 5.95 33.23
N ALA A 123 -0.22 5.50 32.35
CA ALA A 123 0.44 6.35 31.36
C ALA A 123 -0.57 6.97 30.37
N ALA A 124 -1.54 6.19 29.92
CA ALA A 124 -2.60 6.68 29.04
C ALA A 124 -3.49 7.73 29.76
N ILE A 125 -3.84 7.51 31.02
CA ILE A 125 -4.59 8.47 31.81
C ILE A 125 -3.80 9.78 31.99
N ALA A 126 -2.52 9.69 32.31
CA ALA A 126 -1.65 10.85 32.46
C ALA A 126 -1.54 11.65 31.15
N ARG A 127 -1.33 10.97 30.03
CA ARG A 127 -1.24 11.57 28.70
C ARG A 127 -2.55 12.21 28.24
N VAL A 128 -3.67 11.48 28.34
CA VAL A 128 -4.98 11.95 27.86
C VAL A 128 -5.43 13.23 28.56
N ARG A 129 -5.06 13.43 29.84
CA ARG A 129 -5.29 14.68 30.57
C ARG A 129 -4.64 15.89 29.90
N MET A 130 -3.53 15.70 29.21
CA MET A 130 -2.75 16.76 28.57
C MET A 130 -3.12 16.99 27.10
N LEU A 131 -3.96 16.12 26.50
CA LEU A 131 -4.39 16.28 25.11
C LEU A 131 -5.31 17.48 24.96
N GLU A 132 -5.18 18.18 23.84
CA GLU A 132 -6.03 19.31 23.49
C GLU A 132 -6.93 18.96 22.31
N PRO A 133 -8.17 19.46 22.26
CA PRO A 133 -8.99 19.35 21.06
C PRO A 133 -8.25 20.00 19.89
N LEU A 134 -8.13 19.28 18.79
CA LEU A 134 -7.51 19.80 17.58
C LEU A 134 -8.59 20.10 16.57
N GLU A 135 -8.58 21.33 16.07
CA GLU A 135 -9.47 21.76 15.02
C GLU A 135 -9.07 21.12 13.70
N LYS A 136 -10.08 20.79 12.92
CA LYS A 136 -9.93 20.40 11.52
C LYS A 136 -10.62 21.43 10.66
N ASP A 137 -9.94 21.82 9.61
CA ASP A 137 -10.50 22.67 8.57
C ASP A 137 -10.93 21.85 7.37
N THR A 138 -11.81 22.40 6.56
CA THR A 138 -12.24 21.82 5.29
C THR A 138 -11.96 22.76 4.14
N GLU A 139 -11.65 22.20 2.99
CA GLU A 139 -11.44 22.94 1.74
C GLU A 139 -12.17 22.23 0.60
N GLU A 140 -12.90 22.95 -0.22
CA GLU A 140 -13.56 22.40 -1.39
C GLU A 140 -12.55 21.91 -2.43
N MET A 141 -12.84 20.79 -3.07
CA MET A 141 -12.07 20.32 -4.20
C MET A 141 -12.33 21.20 -5.43
N ARG A 142 -11.25 21.73 -6.03
CA ARG A 142 -11.35 22.57 -7.25
C ARG A 142 -11.98 21.82 -8.43
N THR A 143 -11.83 20.52 -8.45
CA THR A 143 -12.40 19.62 -9.46
C THR A 143 -12.68 18.26 -8.84
N ARG A 144 -13.47 17.43 -9.52
CA ARG A 144 -13.68 16.02 -9.14
C ARG A 144 -13.08 15.04 -10.15
N ASN A 145 -12.13 15.52 -10.97
CA ASN A 145 -11.44 14.68 -11.93
C ASN A 145 -10.56 13.65 -11.23
N ILE A 146 -10.60 12.42 -11.71
CA ILE A 146 -9.68 11.34 -11.36
C ILE A 146 -8.73 11.14 -12.54
N VAL A 147 -7.44 11.40 -12.34
CA VAL A 147 -6.43 11.13 -13.35
C VAL A 147 -5.84 9.74 -13.14
N ILE A 148 -5.84 8.92 -14.19
CA ILE A 148 -5.31 7.56 -14.19
C ILE A 148 -4.08 7.53 -15.09
N ILE A 149 -2.91 7.25 -14.52
CA ILE A 149 -1.64 7.24 -15.25
C ILE A 149 -1.34 5.82 -15.73
N GLY A 150 -1.60 5.56 -16.98
CA GLY A 150 -1.46 4.26 -17.66
C GLY A 150 -2.81 3.65 -18.04
N ALA A 151 -2.95 3.26 -19.30
CA ALA A 151 -4.16 2.64 -19.87
C ALA A 151 -4.02 1.11 -20.04
N GLY A 152 -3.20 0.47 -19.22
CA GLY A 152 -3.07 -0.98 -19.12
C GLY A 152 -4.31 -1.63 -18.49
N VAL A 153 -4.22 -2.91 -18.18
CA VAL A 153 -5.32 -3.70 -17.59
C VAL A 153 -5.85 -3.06 -16.30
N ALA A 154 -4.95 -2.76 -15.35
CA ALA A 154 -5.32 -2.16 -14.07
C ALA A 154 -5.92 -0.75 -14.25
N GLY A 155 -5.32 0.10 -15.10
CA GLY A 155 -5.82 1.46 -15.33
C GLY A 155 -7.19 1.48 -15.99
N ARG A 156 -7.47 0.56 -16.92
CA ARG A 156 -8.81 0.42 -17.54
C ARG A 156 -9.86 -0.05 -16.55
N ALA A 157 -9.53 -1.04 -15.73
CA ALA A 157 -10.43 -1.51 -14.68
C ALA A 157 -10.77 -0.38 -13.69
N ALA A 158 -9.75 0.41 -13.29
CA ALA A 158 -9.95 1.57 -12.43
C ALA A 158 -10.86 2.62 -13.08
N ALA A 159 -10.63 2.94 -14.37
CA ALA A 159 -11.43 3.91 -15.10
C ALA A 159 -12.89 3.48 -15.23
N GLU A 160 -13.12 2.20 -15.53
CA GLU A 160 -14.46 1.65 -15.71
C GLU A 160 -15.29 1.74 -14.43
N VAL A 161 -14.71 1.35 -13.30
CA VAL A 161 -15.40 1.38 -12.01
C VAL A 161 -15.63 2.82 -11.53
N ALA A 162 -14.62 3.69 -11.64
CA ALA A 162 -14.76 5.09 -11.27
C ALA A 162 -15.83 5.81 -12.12
N ALA A 163 -15.87 5.56 -13.42
CA ALA A 163 -16.88 6.12 -14.31
C ALA A 163 -18.31 5.60 -14.00
N ARG A 164 -18.45 4.31 -13.68
CA ARG A 164 -19.75 3.73 -13.22
C ARG A 164 -20.24 4.39 -11.93
N SER A 165 -19.34 4.84 -11.09
CA SER A 165 -19.67 5.60 -9.87
C SER A 165 -19.97 7.09 -10.12
N GLY A 166 -20.00 7.52 -11.39
CA GLY A 166 -20.28 8.90 -11.79
C GLY A 166 -19.10 9.86 -11.71
N ALA A 167 -17.89 9.36 -11.52
CA ALA A 167 -16.69 10.21 -11.48
C ALA A 167 -16.16 10.55 -12.89
N HIS A 168 -15.63 11.76 -13.06
CA HIS A 168 -14.95 12.15 -14.28
C HIS A 168 -13.54 11.56 -14.33
N THR A 169 -13.28 10.66 -15.29
CA THR A 169 -11.99 9.97 -15.44
C THR A 169 -11.21 10.50 -16.63
N ILE A 170 -9.92 10.72 -16.43
CA ILE A 170 -8.96 11.13 -17.46
C ILE A 170 -7.79 10.14 -17.43
N MET A 171 -7.65 9.32 -18.47
CA MET A 171 -6.53 8.41 -18.60
C MET A 171 -5.39 9.03 -19.40
N ILE A 172 -4.18 8.94 -18.87
CA ILE A 172 -2.94 9.39 -19.54
C ILE A 172 -2.19 8.14 -20.00
N GLU A 173 -1.93 8.05 -21.31
CA GLU A 173 -1.23 6.92 -21.92
C GLU A 173 -0.07 7.44 -22.78
N LYS A 174 1.13 6.92 -22.52
CA LYS A 174 2.35 7.31 -23.25
C LYS A 174 2.44 6.80 -24.68
N THR A 175 1.72 5.72 -24.99
CA THR A 175 1.70 5.11 -26.32
C THR A 175 0.46 5.55 -27.11
N GLY A 176 0.49 5.33 -28.45
CA GLY A 176 -0.62 5.65 -29.34
C GLY A 176 -1.71 4.56 -29.41
N LYS A 177 -1.79 3.65 -28.44
CA LYS A 177 -2.82 2.60 -28.45
C LYS A 177 -4.21 3.24 -28.44
N SER A 178 -4.98 3.01 -29.50
CA SER A 178 -6.41 3.34 -29.54
C SER A 178 -7.16 2.34 -28.66
N LEU A 179 -7.67 2.80 -27.54
CA LEU A 179 -8.39 1.98 -26.57
C LEU A 179 -9.77 2.57 -26.34
N LYS A 180 -10.79 1.73 -26.25
CA LYS A 180 -12.09 2.16 -25.74
C LYS A 180 -11.91 2.50 -24.25
N SER A 181 -12.22 3.73 -23.89
CA SER A 181 -12.14 4.23 -22.52
C SER A 181 -13.50 4.76 -22.09
N PRO A 182 -13.92 4.50 -20.85
CA PRO A 182 -15.15 5.07 -20.29
C PRO A 182 -15.06 6.57 -19.99
N GLY A 183 -13.87 7.19 -20.15
CA GLY A 183 -13.61 8.61 -19.95
C GLY A 183 -12.71 9.18 -21.03
N ILE A 184 -12.09 10.32 -20.73
CA ILE A 184 -11.14 10.97 -21.64
C ILE A 184 -9.85 10.16 -21.70
N LEU A 185 -9.37 9.81 -22.90
CA LEU A 185 -8.07 9.18 -23.12
C LEU A 185 -7.11 10.19 -23.77
N MET A 186 -6.04 10.53 -23.07
CA MET A 186 -4.95 11.37 -23.58
C MET A 186 -3.77 10.47 -24.00
N SER A 187 -3.78 10.06 -25.27
CA SER A 187 -2.70 9.25 -25.87
C SER A 187 -1.46 10.08 -26.12
N HIS A 188 -0.29 9.43 -26.28
CA HIS A 188 1.03 10.07 -26.46
C HIS A 188 1.35 11.13 -25.41
N THR A 189 0.79 10.95 -24.20
CA THR A 189 0.90 11.93 -23.12
C THR A 189 1.63 11.32 -21.92
N THR A 190 2.49 12.11 -21.28
CA THR A 190 3.26 11.69 -20.09
C THR A 190 3.15 12.73 -19.00
N VAL A 191 3.12 12.27 -17.74
CA VAL A 191 3.24 13.16 -16.58
C VAL A 191 4.71 13.46 -16.35
N ILE A 192 5.05 14.75 -16.30
CA ILE A 192 6.43 15.25 -16.14
C ILE A 192 6.64 15.99 -14.83
N GLY A 193 5.60 16.25 -14.05
CA GLY A 193 5.67 16.91 -12.75
C GLY A 193 4.30 16.95 -12.08
N GLY A 194 4.27 17.38 -10.84
CA GLY A 194 3.04 17.55 -10.09
C GLY A 194 3.23 18.39 -8.84
N LYS A 195 2.17 19.03 -8.38
CA LYS A 195 2.12 19.82 -7.14
C LYS A 195 0.74 19.72 -6.52
N GLY A 196 0.58 20.18 -5.29
CA GLY A 196 -0.70 20.18 -4.58
C GLY A 196 -0.82 19.03 -3.59
N TYR A 197 -2.02 18.67 -3.23
CA TYR A 197 -2.38 17.70 -2.18
C TYR A 197 -3.68 16.97 -2.55
N GLY A 198 -4.03 15.95 -1.80
CA GLY A 198 -5.26 15.19 -2.03
C GLY A 198 -6.47 16.11 -2.13
N GLY A 199 -7.27 15.95 -3.18
CA GLY A 199 -8.37 16.85 -3.53
C GLY A 199 -8.00 18.01 -4.46
N ASN A 200 -6.75 18.49 -4.43
CA ASN A 200 -6.32 19.68 -5.15
C ASN A 200 -4.92 19.53 -5.78
N PHE A 201 -4.72 18.46 -6.57
CA PHE A 201 -3.52 18.25 -7.36
C PHE A 201 -3.55 19.05 -8.67
N THR A 202 -2.37 19.47 -9.11
CA THR A 202 -2.11 19.94 -10.47
C THR A 202 -0.96 19.12 -11.04
N LEU A 203 -1.24 18.34 -12.08
CA LEU A 203 -0.24 17.53 -12.79
C LEU A 203 0.25 18.32 -13.99
N ARG A 204 1.57 18.35 -14.19
CA ARG A 204 2.17 18.86 -15.42
C ARG A 204 2.34 17.71 -16.40
N ILE A 205 1.66 17.80 -17.54
CA ILE A 205 1.63 16.78 -18.57
C ILE A 205 2.29 17.27 -19.84
N LYS A 206 2.86 16.34 -20.62
CA LYS A 206 3.48 16.61 -21.91
C LYS A 206 2.90 15.69 -22.98
N ALA A 207 2.32 16.30 -24.03
CA ALA A 207 1.79 15.65 -25.22
C ALA A 207 2.56 16.15 -26.45
N GLY A 208 3.49 15.34 -26.98
CA GLY A 208 4.43 15.79 -28.01
C GLY A 208 5.30 16.94 -27.49
N GLU A 209 5.21 18.12 -28.11
CA GLU A 209 5.92 19.33 -27.67
C GLU A 209 5.08 20.19 -26.69
N LYS A 210 3.78 19.97 -26.62
CA LYS A 210 2.87 20.75 -25.77
C LYS A 210 2.99 20.32 -24.32
N VAL A 211 3.20 21.31 -23.45
CA VAL A 211 3.18 21.13 -21.99
C VAL A 211 2.01 21.91 -21.42
N GLU A 212 1.21 21.26 -20.59
CA GLU A 212 0.05 21.89 -19.95
C GLU A 212 -0.14 21.37 -18.52
N ASP A 213 -0.85 22.15 -17.72
CA ASP A 213 -1.21 21.77 -16.35
C ASP A 213 -2.63 21.18 -16.34
N LEU A 214 -2.82 20.05 -15.64
CA LEU A 214 -4.09 19.33 -15.51
C LEU A 214 -4.47 19.22 -14.04
N ASP A 215 -5.59 19.85 -13.67
CA ASP A 215 -6.12 19.78 -12.31
C ASP A 215 -6.92 18.50 -12.08
N CYS A 216 -6.70 17.85 -10.91
CA CYS A 216 -7.42 16.66 -10.48
C CYS A 216 -7.52 16.57 -8.96
N ALA A 217 -8.58 15.90 -8.49
CA ALA A 217 -8.78 15.66 -7.07
C ALA A 217 -8.07 14.38 -6.61
N ALA A 218 -7.98 13.37 -7.48
CA ALA A 218 -7.33 12.10 -7.18
C ALA A 218 -6.48 11.62 -8.35
N VAL A 219 -5.45 10.83 -8.02
CA VAL A 219 -4.54 10.24 -9.00
C VAL A 219 -4.44 8.73 -8.75
N ILE A 220 -4.57 7.93 -9.81
CA ILE A 220 -4.33 6.49 -9.78
C ILE A 220 -3.09 6.20 -10.61
N VAL A 221 -2.05 5.67 -9.95
CA VAL A 221 -0.81 5.26 -10.61
C VAL A 221 -0.96 3.82 -11.09
N ALA A 222 -1.13 3.63 -12.39
CA ALA A 222 -1.30 2.36 -13.08
C ALA A 222 -0.30 2.22 -14.24
N THR A 223 0.90 2.74 -14.06
CA THR A 223 1.98 2.82 -15.06
C THR A 223 2.40 1.48 -15.63
N GLY A 224 1.98 0.40 -14.99
CA GLY A 224 2.36 -0.96 -15.37
C GLY A 224 3.82 -1.27 -15.06
N GLY A 225 4.31 -2.36 -15.65
CA GLY A 225 5.73 -2.71 -15.67
C GLY A 225 6.27 -2.53 -17.09
N GLY A 226 7.50 -2.06 -17.21
CA GLY A 226 8.27 -2.26 -18.43
C GLY A 226 8.70 -3.73 -18.52
N TRP A 227 9.19 -4.14 -19.69
CA TRP A 227 9.74 -5.48 -19.90
C TRP A 227 11.21 -5.37 -20.27
N ALA A 228 12.07 -6.03 -19.51
CA ALA A 228 13.47 -6.13 -19.85
C ALA A 228 13.68 -7.30 -20.83
N THR A 229 14.50 -7.09 -21.82
CA THR A 229 15.00 -8.16 -22.70
C THR A 229 15.96 -9.05 -21.91
N LEU A 230 15.77 -10.36 -22.04
CA LEU A 230 16.69 -11.33 -21.45
C LEU A 230 18.12 -11.10 -21.99
N LYS A 231 19.09 -11.05 -21.10
CA LYS A 231 20.51 -10.99 -21.43
C LYS A 231 21.14 -12.31 -21.00
N GLY A 232 21.87 -12.95 -21.87
CA GLY A 232 22.57 -14.19 -21.52
C GLY A 232 22.94 -15.04 -22.73
N PRO A 233 23.56 -16.21 -22.49
CA PRO A 233 24.01 -17.10 -23.56
C PRO A 233 22.87 -17.58 -24.48
N LEU A 234 21.71 -17.95 -23.90
CA LEU A 234 20.52 -18.37 -24.68
C LEU A 234 19.99 -17.26 -25.58
N ALA A 235 19.87 -16.03 -25.05
CA ALA A 235 19.40 -14.90 -25.85
C ALA A 235 20.36 -14.51 -26.98
N LYS A 236 21.67 -14.75 -26.79
CA LYS A 236 22.69 -14.56 -27.84
C LYS A 236 22.64 -15.66 -28.90
N ALA A 237 22.29 -16.90 -28.50
CA ALA A 237 22.25 -18.04 -29.39
C ALA A 237 21.00 -18.07 -30.29
N CYS A 238 19.87 -17.51 -29.84
CA CYS A 238 18.63 -17.43 -30.60
C CYS A 238 18.15 -15.98 -30.67
N LYS A 239 18.46 -15.29 -31.77
CA LYS A 239 18.07 -13.90 -32.01
C LYS A 239 16.58 -13.72 -32.26
N ASP A 240 15.93 -14.77 -32.72
CA ASP A 240 14.49 -14.79 -33.06
C ASP A 240 13.61 -15.18 -31.89
N ALA A 241 14.21 -15.44 -30.71
CA ALA A 241 13.45 -15.70 -29.50
C ALA A 241 12.66 -14.45 -29.09
N ILE A 242 11.41 -14.67 -28.71
CA ILE A 242 10.49 -13.59 -28.33
C ILE A 242 10.29 -13.58 -26.80
N PRO A 243 10.15 -12.41 -26.19
CA PRO A 243 9.76 -12.34 -24.79
C PRO A 243 8.27 -12.72 -24.62
N LEU A 244 7.95 -13.27 -23.46
CA LEU A 244 6.61 -13.79 -23.14
C LEU A 244 5.50 -12.77 -23.40
N PHE A 245 5.69 -11.50 -23.03
CA PHE A 245 4.70 -10.45 -23.28
C PHE A 245 4.38 -10.24 -24.76
N LYS A 246 5.36 -10.42 -25.67
CA LYS A 246 5.10 -10.36 -27.12
C LYS A 246 4.30 -11.55 -27.60
N LEU A 247 4.47 -12.71 -26.99
CA LEU A 247 3.61 -13.86 -27.28
C LEU A 247 2.17 -13.59 -26.83
N HIS A 248 1.99 -12.98 -25.65
CA HIS A 248 0.67 -12.52 -25.19
C HIS A 248 0.00 -11.55 -26.17
N GLU A 249 0.71 -10.54 -26.65
CA GLU A 249 0.18 -9.58 -27.64
C GLU A 249 -0.26 -10.29 -28.94
N LYS A 250 0.50 -11.28 -29.41
CA LYS A 250 0.14 -12.09 -30.56
C LYS A 250 -1.13 -12.89 -30.32
N LEU A 251 -1.23 -13.58 -29.19
CA LEU A 251 -2.41 -14.38 -28.84
C LEU A 251 -3.67 -13.49 -28.65
N GLU A 252 -3.53 -12.30 -28.09
CA GLU A 252 -4.63 -11.32 -27.99
C GLU A 252 -5.09 -10.83 -29.38
N SER A 253 -4.18 -10.79 -30.34
CA SER A 253 -4.48 -10.44 -31.74
C SER A 253 -4.96 -11.62 -32.57
N GLY A 254 -5.17 -12.80 -31.95
CA GLY A 254 -5.59 -14.04 -32.65
C GLY A 254 -4.47 -14.73 -33.41
N ILE A 255 -3.21 -14.31 -33.23
CA ILE A 255 -2.06 -14.91 -33.91
C ILE A 255 -1.49 -16.02 -33.03
N VAL A 256 -1.70 -17.27 -33.42
CA VAL A 256 -1.14 -18.44 -32.72
C VAL A 256 0.14 -18.88 -33.46
N PRO A 257 1.27 -19.08 -32.73
CA PRO A 257 2.50 -19.60 -33.32
C PRO A 257 2.29 -20.96 -33.98
N THR A 258 2.96 -21.18 -35.11
CA THR A 258 2.99 -22.48 -35.79
C THR A 258 4.17 -23.32 -35.32
N GLY A 259 3.96 -24.62 -35.12
CA GLY A 259 4.98 -25.55 -34.64
C GLY A 259 5.18 -25.55 -33.12
N PRO A 260 6.14 -26.36 -32.63
CA PRO A 260 6.38 -26.49 -31.19
C PRO A 260 6.83 -25.17 -30.56
N VAL A 261 6.28 -24.84 -29.38
CA VAL A 261 6.62 -23.65 -28.60
C VAL A 261 7.37 -24.07 -27.33
N VAL A 262 8.52 -23.46 -27.10
CA VAL A 262 9.30 -23.69 -25.88
C VAL A 262 9.36 -22.40 -25.08
N ILE A 263 8.82 -22.42 -23.88
CA ILE A 263 8.91 -21.32 -22.91
C ILE A 263 10.03 -21.66 -21.94
N VAL A 264 11.06 -20.82 -21.86
CA VAL A 264 12.18 -21.00 -20.93
C VAL A 264 12.05 -19.99 -19.80
N ASP A 265 11.78 -20.51 -18.61
CA ASP A 265 11.82 -19.73 -17.39
C ASP A 265 13.27 -19.69 -16.85
N THR A 266 13.88 -18.55 -17.04
CA THR A 266 15.25 -18.30 -16.55
C THR A 266 15.20 -17.43 -15.32
N PRO A 267 15.76 -17.88 -14.18
CA PRO A 267 15.81 -17.04 -12.98
C PRO A 267 16.64 -15.78 -13.24
N ASP A 268 16.28 -14.70 -12.55
CA ASP A 268 17.04 -13.47 -12.56
C ASP A 268 18.51 -13.77 -12.16
N PRO A 269 19.47 -13.52 -13.06
CA PRO A 269 20.89 -13.79 -12.77
C PRO A 269 21.43 -13.04 -11.55
N SER A 270 20.79 -11.93 -11.17
CA SER A 270 21.17 -11.14 -9.99
C SER A 270 20.69 -11.74 -8.67
N GLY A 271 19.69 -12.63 -8.69
CA GLY A 271 19.05 -13.19 -7.50
C GLY A 271 18.30 -12.19 -6.62
N LYS A 272 18.20 -10.93 -7.08
CA LYS A 272 17.63 -9.82 -6.28
C LYS A 272 16.11 -9.72 -6.35
N ASN A 273 15.48 -10.32 -7.37
CA ASN A 273 14.06 -10.14 -7.67
C ASN A 273 13.26 -11.44 -7.63
N VAL A 274 13.19 -12.10 -6.47
CA VAL A 274 12.46 -13.37 -6.32
C VAL A 274 10.99 -13.23 -6.69
N LYS A 275 10.32 -12.14 -6.30
CA LYS A 275 8.91 -11.89 -6.64
C LYS A 275 8.64 -11.73 -8.14
N VAL A 276 9.62 -11.27 -8.88
CA VAL A 276 9.55 -11.17 -10.35
C VAL A 276 9.51 -12.55 -11.00
N GLN A 277 10.22 -13.51 -10.40
CA GLN A 277 10.26 -14.89 -10.89
C GLN A 277 8.93 -15.62 -10.66
N ASP A 278 8.28 -15.38 -9.53
CA ASP A 278 6.95 -15.96 -9.24
C ASP A 278 5.93 -15.50 -10.29
N PHE A 279 5.94 -14.21 -10.62
CA PHE A 279 5.08 -13.66 -11.68
C PHE A 279 5.39 -14.25 -13.06
N ALA A 280 6.67 -14.32 -13.44
CA ALA A 280 7.08 -14.88 -14.73
C ALA A 280 6.65 -16.35 -14.89
N TRP A 281 6.65 -17.11 -13.79
CA TRP A 281 6.15 -18.45 -13.73
C TRP A 281 4.63 -18.54 -13.96
N GLU A 282 3.86 -17.74 -13.22
CA GLU A 282 2.38 -17.67 -13.39
C GLU A 282 1.99 -17.32 -14.84
N GLU A 283 2.61 -16.30 -15.40
CA GLU A 283 2.40 -15.88 -16.79
C GLU A 283 2.80 -16.97 -17.81
N SER A 284 3.86 -17.74 -17.51
CA SER A 284 4.30 -18.85 -18.35
C SER A 284 3.27 -19.99 -18.37
N LEU A 285 2.70 -20.34 -17.21
CA LEU A 285 1.66 -21.35 -17.09
C LEU A 285 0.38 -20.93 -17.82
N GLU A 286 -0.08 -19.71 -17.59
CA GLU A 286 -1.29 -19.17 -18.21
C GLU A 286 -1.13 -19.11 -19.73
N THR A 287 0.05 -18.67 -20.23
CA THR A 287 0.34 -18.62 -21.65
C THR A 287 0.38 -20.01 -22.27
N ALA A 288 1.03 -20.97 -21.61
CA ALA A 288 1.11 -22.35 -22.09
C ALA A 288 -0.28 -22.98 -22.19
N ALA A 289 -1.14 -22.78 -21.19
CA ALA A 289 -2.53 -23.26 -21.21
C ALA A 289 -3.34 -22.59 -22.34
N ARG A 290 -3.19 -21.28 -22.56
CA ARG A 290 -3.85 -20.54 -23.65
C ARG A 290 -3.42 -21.05 -25.03
N LEU A 291 -2.14 -21.34 -25.23
CA LEU A 291 -1.64 -21.93 -26.47
C LEU A 291 -2.31 -23.28 -26.77
N LYS A 292 -2.38 -24.15 -25.78
CA LYS A 292 -3.03 -25.47 -25.92
C LYS A 292 -4.53 -25.37 -26.16
N LYS A 293 -5.21 -24.40 -25.52
CA LYS A 293 -6.63 -24.13 -25.78
C LYS A 293 -6.88 -23.58 -27.16
N ALA A 294 -5.98 -22.74 -27.69
CA ALA A 294 -6.08 -22.15 -29.02
C ALA A 294 -5.77 -23.19 -30.14
N ASN A 295 -4.82 -24.07 -29.89
CA ASN A 295 -4.48 -25.17 -30.79
C ASN A 295 -3.99 -26.38 -29.98
N PRO A 296 -4.86 -27.40 -29.73
CA PRO A 296 -4.53 -28.60 -28.97
C PRO A 296 -3.37 -29.43 -29.55
N ASP A 297 -3.13 -29.36 -30.84
CA ASP A 297 -2.06 -30.11 -31.51
C ASP A 297 -0.68 -29.46 -31.39
N THR A 298 -0.61 -28.23 -30.89
CA THR A 298 0.67 -27.56 -30.69
C THR A 298 1.44 -28.21 -29.53
N ASP A 299 2.66 -28.68 -29.78
CA ASP A 299 3.58 -29.08 -28.71
C ASP A 299 4.05 -27.86 -27.91
N VAL A 300 3.73 -27.83 -26.63
CA VAL A 300 4.12 -26.74 -25.71
C VAL A 300 4.99 -27.29 -24.60
N TRP A 301 6.17 -26.72 -24.43
CA TRP A 301 7.15 -27.09 -23.42
C TRP A 301 7.43 -25.91 -22.50
N VAL A 302 7.49 -26.16 -21.20
CA VAL A 302 7.96 -25.22 -20.20
C VAL A 302 9.23 -25.76 -19.56
N VAL A 303 10.35 -25.10 -19.80
CA VAL A 303 11.67 -25.46 -19.29
C VAL A 303 12.01 -24.53 -18.14
N PHE A 304 12.18 -25.06 -16.93
CA PHE A 304 12.28 -24.28 -15.71
C PHE A 304 13.36 -24.80 -14.75
N GLN A 305 13.83 -23.91 -13.87
CA GLN A 305 14.81 -24.27 -12.82
C GLN A 305 14.13 -24.68 -11.53
N GLU A 306 13.17 -23.88 -11.06
CA GLU A 306 12.47 -24.09 -9.80
C GLU A 306 10.96 -24.06 -10.01
N MET A 307 10.25 -25.00 -9.37
CA MET A 307 8.79 -24.99 -9.34
C MET A 307 8.33 -23.87 -8.41
N ARG A 308 7.57 -22.93 -8.97
CA ARG A 308 7.05 -21.75 -8.25
C ARG A 308 5.53 -21.66 -8.26
N ALA A 309 4.87 -22.77 -8.60
CA ALA A 309 3.43 -22.89 -8.48
C ALA A 309 3.06 -23.14 -7.01
N PHE A 310 2.54 -22.13 -6.33
CA PHE A 310 2.00 -22.21 -4.98
C PHE A 310 0.69 -21.43 -4.87
N GLY A 311 -0.16 -21.80 -3.92
CA GLY A 311 -1.49 -21.21 -3.79
C GLY A 311 -2.35 -21.45 -5.04
N LEU A 312 -2.98 -20.41 -5.57
CA LEU A 312 -3.85 -20.53 -6.75
C LEU A 312 -3.11 -20.85 -8.05
N SER A 313 -1.82 -20.53 -8.16
CA SER A 313 -1.03 -20.86 -9.36
C SER A 313 -0.78 -22.35 -9.52
N GLU A 314 -0.97 -23.16 -8.46
CA GLU A 314 -0.95 -24.62 -8.56
C GLU A 314 -2.10 -25.15 -9.41
N LEU A 315 -3.27 -24.50 -9.38
CA LEU A 315 -4.40 -24.84 -10.24
C LEU A 315 -4.07 -24.58 -11.72
N ALA A 316 -3.38 -23.47 -12.01
CA ALA A 316 -2.93 -23.14 -13.36
C ALA A 316 -1.88 -24.15 -13.88
N TYR A 317 -0.98 -24.61 -13.00
CA TYR A 317 -0.03 -25.67 -13.33
C TYR A 317 -0.74 -26.98 -13.66
N LYS A 318 -1.70 -27.40 -12.83
CA LYS A 318 -2.50 -28.59 -13.05
C LYS A 318 -3.27 -28.53 -14.37
N GLU A 319 -3.95 -27.41 -14.63
CA GLU A 319 -4.66 -27.19 -15.89
C GLU A 319 -3.73 -27.28 -17.10
N ALA A 320 -2.58 -26.63 -17.05
CA ALA A 320 -1.60 -26.68 -18.14
C ALA A 320 -1.11 -28.12 -18.38
N ALA A 321 -0.85 -28.88 -17.32
CA ALA A 321 -0.44 -30.28 -17.43
C ALA A 321 -1.55 -31.17 -18.02
N GLU A 322 -2.80 -31.00 -17.58
CA GLU A 322 -3.98 -31.72 -18.11
C GLU A 322 -4.22 -31.41 -19.62
N LEU A 323 -3.91 -30.20 -20.05
CA LEU A 323 -3.95 -29.81 -21.47
C LEU A 323 -2.79 -30.40 -22.30
N GLY A 324 -1.83 -31.09 -21.68
CA GLY A 324 -0.69 -31.72 -22.34
C GLY A 324 0.52 -30.80 -22.53
N VAL A 325 0.67 -29.78 -21.70
CA VAL A 325 1.94 -29.01 -21.62
C VAL A 325 3.01 -29.91 -20.99
N ARG A 326 4.20 -29.93 -21.57
CA ARG A 326 5.33 -30.72 -21.08
C ARG A 326 6.26 -29.85 -20.24
N PHE A 327 6.59 -30.33 -19.05
CA PHE A 327 7.43 -29.63 -18.08
C PHE A 327 8.79 -30.33 -17.96
N VAL A 328 9.89 -29.56 -18.11
CA VAL A 328 11.25 -30.08 -17.99
C VAL A 328 12.02 -29.22 -16.98
N ARG A 329 12.43 -29.85 -15.89
CA ARG A 329 13.23 -29.17 -14.87
C ARG A 329 14.72 -29.32 -15.14
N TYR A 330 15.48 -28.22 -15.02
CA TYR A 330 16.92 -28.23 -15.10
C TYR A 330 17.58 -27.69 -13.83
N ASP A 331 18.81 -28.13 -13.56
CA ASP A 331 19.60 -27.64 -12.44
C ASP A 331 20.47 -26.44 -12.84
N LYS A 332 20.67 -25.51 -11.89
CA LYS A 332 21.47 -24.29 -12.07
C LYS A 332 22.85 -24.52 -12.72
N PRO A 333 23.63 -25.57 -12.35
CA PRO A 333 24.92 -25.85 -13.00
C PRO A 333 24.83 -26.29 -14.46
N ALA A 334 23.65 -26.75 -14.92
CA ALA A 334 23.45 -27.29 -16.26
C ALA A 334 22.30 -26.57 -17.01
N PRO A 335 22.40 -25.27 -17.28
CA PRO A 335 21.35 -24.53 -17.94
C PRO A 335 21.10 -25.04 -19.36
N PRO A 336 19.89 -24.82 -19.90
CA PRO A 336 19.55 -25.18 -21.29
C PRO A 336 20.51 -24.53 -22.28
N LYS A 337 20.79 -25.24 -23.38
CA LYS A 337 21.74 -24.80 -24.42
C LYS A 337 21.12 -24.90 -25.81
N ILE A 338 21.52 -24.01 -26.69
CA ILE A 338 21.22 -24.05 -28.12
C ILE A 338 22.55 -24.26 -28.85
N ASP A 339 22.61 -25.26 -29.71
CA ASP A 339 23.75 -25.47 -30.59
C ASP A 339 23.68 -24.45 -31.75
N PRO A 340 24.74 -23.64 -31.95
CA PRO A 340 24.79 -22.68 -33.06
C PRO A 340 24.61 -23.34 -34.44
N LYS A 341 24.90 -24.64 -34.58
CA LYS A 341 24.71 -25.40 -35.82
C LYS A 341 23.27 -25.87 -36.03
N GLU A 342 22.49 -25.96 -34.95
CA GLU A 342 21.06 -26.33 -34.93
C GLU A 342 20.24 -25.30 -34.14
N PRO A 343 20.08 -24.08 -34.65
CA PRO A 343 19.51 -22.96 -33.87
C PRO A 343 18.04 -23.14 -33.50
N ALA A 344 17.33 -24.09 -34.11
CA ALA A 344 15.94 -24.44 -33.77
C ALA A 344 15.83 -25.63 -32.81
N LYS A 345 16.90 -25.95 -32.08
CA LYS A 345 16.96 -27.08 -31.15
C LYS A 345 17.50 -26.67 -29.81
N LEU A 346 16.70 -26.85 -28.78
CA LEU A 346 17.08 -26.65 -27.38
C LEU A 346 17.50 -27.99 -26.79
N THR A 347 18.64 -28.03 -26.12
CA THR A 347 19.11 -29.17 -25.36
C THR A 347 19.08 -28.84 -23.86
N VAL A 348 18.43 -29.67 -23.06
CA VAL A 348 18.28 -29.51 -21.62
C VAL A 348 18.52 -30.85 -20.93
N LYS A 349 19.24 -30.82 -19.80
CA LYS A 349 19.36 -31.99 -18.92
C LYS A 349 18.22 -31.94 -17.91
N ASP A 350 17.30 -32.91 -18.02
CA ASP A 350 16.21 -33.05 -17.05
C ASP A 350 16.77 -33.50 -15.71
N SER A 351 16.56 -32.70 -14.67
CA SER A 351 17.02 -33.03 -13.32
C SER A 351 16.21 -34.14 -12.66
N ALA A 352 14.98 -34.39 -13.10
CA ALA A 352 14.13 -35.45 -12.54
C ALA A 352 14.49 -36.85 -13.07
N GLN A 353 14.82 -36.95 -14.36
CA GLN A 353 15.16 -38.21 -15.02
C GLN A 353 16.65 -38.40 -15.28
N ALA A 354 17.46 -37.36 -15.04
CA ALA A 354 18.88 -37.32 -15.33
C ALA A 354 19.23 -37.49 -16.83
N GLU A 355 18.26 -37.40 -17.72
CA GLU A 355 18.40 -37.56 -19.16
C GLU A 355 18.61 -36.22 -19.88
N VAL A 356 19.25 -36.28 -21.03
CA VAL A 356 19.42 -35.12 -21.91
C VAL A 356 18.31 -35.15 -22.95
N ILE A 357 17.41 -34.17 -22.85
CA ILE A 357 16.28 -34.00 -23.79
C ILE A 357 16.65 -32.98 -24.85
N SER A 358 16.37 -33.30 -26.08
CA SER A 358 16.52 -32.41 -27.25
C SER A 358 15.16 -32.03 -27.80
N ILE A 359 14.82 -30.74 -27.73
CA ILE A 359 13.51 -30.22 -28.12
C ILE A 359 13.69 -29.37 -29.37
N LYS A 360 13.08 -29.78 -30.48
CA LYS A 360 12.95 -28.95 -31.70
C LYS A 360 11.82 -27.97 -31.48
N PHE A 361 12.01 -26.70 -31.83
CA PHE A 361 10.98 -25.66 -31.67
C PHE A 361 10.81 -24.81 -32.93
N GLY A 362 9.59 -24.34 -33.13
CA GLY A 362 9.25 -23.29 -34.09
C GLY A 362 9.32 -21.89 -33.46
N THR A 363 9.00 -21.82 -32.18
CA THR A 363 9.06 -20.56 -31.43
C THR A 363 9.71 -20.77 -30.07
N LEU A 364 10.77 -20.02 -29.79
CA LEU A 364 11.40 -19.94 -28.46
C LEU A 364 10.93 -18.70 -27.75
N VAL A 365 10.48 -18.87 -26.52
CA VAL A 365 9.95 -17.80 -25.67
C VAL A 365 10.76 -17.72 -24.39
N PHE A 366 11.18 -16.52 -24.02
CA PHE A 366 11.78 -16.30 -22.71
C PHE A 366 10.75 -15.70 -21.76
N ALA A 367 10.65 -16.26 -20.57
CA ALA A 367 9.91 -15.63 -19.50
C ALA A 367 10.41 -14.20 -19.32
N SER A 368 9.50 -13.25 -19.32
CA SER A 368 9.85 -11.83 -19.33
C SER A 368 10.21 -11.38 -17.93
N ILE A 369 11.30 -10.64 -17.80
CA ILE A 369 11.64 -9.96 -16.54
C ILE A 369 10.98 -8.59 -16.59
N PRO A 370 10.01 -8.30 -15.69
CA PRO A 370 9.45 -6.96 -15.61
C PRO A 370 10.56 -5.96 -15.25
N ALA A 371 10.65 -4.89 -16.02
CA ALA A 371 11.46 -3.74 -15.67
C ALA A 371 10.53 -2.65 -15.11
N ASN A 372 11.02 -1.90 -14.14
CA ASN A 372 10.26 -0.77 -13.64
C ASN A 372 10.08 0.27 -14.76
N ALA A 373 8.84 0.58 -15.04
CA ALA A 373 8.50 1.71 -15.90
C ALA A 373 8.79 3.02 -15.17
N ASP A 374 8.41 4.16 -15.73
CA ASP A 374 8.61 5.53 -15.25
C ASP A 374 8.15 5.81 -13.79
N ASN A 375 8.19 4.80 -12.91
CA ASN A 375 7.70 4.87 -11.53
C ASN A 375 8.44 5.92 -10.71
N GLU A 376 9.77 6.02 -10.85
CA GLU A 376 10.58 7.03 -10.15
C GLU A 376 10.08 8.45 -10.43
N ARG A 377 9.95 8.79 -11.71
CA ARG A 377 9.50 10.12 -12.12
C ARG A 377 8.09 10.44 -11.62
N ILE A 378 7.18 9.45 -11.66
CA ILE A 378 5.81 9.62 -11.16
C ILE A 378 5.80 9.72 -9.63
N ALA A 379 6.61 8.91 -8.96
CA ALA A 379 6.76 8.96 -7.52
C ALA A 379 7.30 10.32 -7.05
N ASP A 380 8.31 10.85 -7.73
CA ASP A 380 8.84 12.20 -7.47
C ASP A 380 7.79 13.29 -7.73
N ALA A 381 7.10 13.23 -8.86
CA ALA A 381 6.06 14.19 -9.21
C ALA A 381 4.90 14.24 -8.21
N LEU A 382 4.55 13.06 -7.66
CA LEU A 382 3.46 12.91 -6.70
C LEU A 382 3.95 12.87 -5.24
N ARG A 383 5.25 12.97 -4.97
CA ARG A 383 5.84 12.89 -3.64
C ARG A 383 5.37 11.64 -2.87
N ILE A 384 5.41 10.49 -3.51
CA ILE A 384 5.08 9.19 -2.92
C ILE A 384 6.34 8.33 -2.82
N PRO A 385 6.48 7.53 -1.74
CA PRO A 385 7.68 6.72 -1.57
C PRO A 385 7.71 5.54 -2.54
N MET A 386 8.94 5.15 -2.89
CA MET A 386 9.24 3.93 -3.65
C MET A 386 9.55 2.77 -2.70
N SER A 387 9.27 1.55 -3.15
CA SER A 387 9.77 0.34 -2.51
C SER A 387 11.23 0.08 -2.91
N PRO A 388 12.00 -0.66 -2.10
CA PRO A 388 13.37 -1.04 -2.47
C PRO A 388 13.45 -1.82 -3.79
N GLU A 389 12.37 -2.49 -4.17
CA GLU A 389 12.24 -3.26 -5.41
C GLU A 389 11.88 -2.39 -6.63
N GLY A 390 11.73 -1.07 -6.46
CA GLY A 390 11.49 -0.10 -7.52
C GLY A 390 10.02 0.07 -7.93
N GLY A 391 9.09 -0.51 -7.18
CA GLY A 391 7.65 -0.23 -7.29
C GLY A 391 7.24 0.99 -6.44
N VAL A 392 6.07 1.53 -6.69
CA VAL A 392 5.46 2.53 -5.81
C VAL A 392 5.07 1.88 -4.49
N ARG A 393 5.39 2.52 -3.37
CA ARG A 393 5.08 1.97 -2.05
C ARG A 393 3.62 2.24 -1.68
N ARG A 394 2.90 1.18 -1.30
CA ARG A 394 1.55 1.28 -0.72
C ARG A 394 1.59 1.63 0.77
N GLY A 395 0.48 2.17 1.28
CA GLY A 395 0.36 2.58 2.68
C GLY A 395 0.33 1.38 3.64
N SER A 396 -0.47 0.36 3.32
CA SER A 396 -0.58 -0.89 4.10
C SER A 396 -0.95 -2.05 3.19
N ILE A 397 -0.26 -3.18 3.37
CA ILE A 397 -0.55 -4.40 2.62
C ILE A 397 -1.91 -4.98 3.01
N GLN A 398 -2.25 -4.90 4.27
CA GLN A 398 -3.42 -5.55 4.84
C GLN A 398 -4.70 -4.72 4.71
N ARG A 399 -4.62 -3.42 4.98
CA ARG A 399 -5.81 -2.54 5.03
C ARG A 399 -6.01 -1.65 3.82
N TRP A 400 -4.91 -1.19 3.21
CA TRP A 400 -4.97 -0.28 2.08
C TRP A 400 -4.02 -0.74 0.97
N PRO A 401 -4.32 -1.88 0.35
CA PRO A 401 -3.42 -2.50 -0.62
C PRO A 401 -3.21 -1.67 -1.89
N VAL A 402 -4.13 -0.76 -2.19
CA VAL A 402 -4.08 0.10 -3.38
C VAL A 402 -3.98 1.59 -3.07
N SER A 403 -3.85 1.98 -1.79
CA SER A 403 -3.61 3.37 -1.38
C SER A 403 -2.13 3.61 -1.12
N THR A 404 -1.67 4.82 -1.39
CA THR A 404 -0.33 5.28 -0.99
C THR A 404 -0.39 5.97 0.37
N PRO A 405 0.76 6.27 1.02
CA PRO A 405 0.78 7.11 2.21
C PRO A 405 0.27 8.54 1.98
N ARG A 406 0.17 8.98 0.73
CA ARG A 406 -0.34 10.31 0.37
C ARG A 406 -1.83 10.25 0.05
N PRO A 407 -2.69 10.97 0.80
CA PRO A 407 -4.13 11.02 0.53
C PRO A 407 -4.44 11.43 -0.91
N GLY A 408 -5.46 10.83 -1.51
CA GLY A 408 -5.87 11.10 -2.89
C GLY A 408 -4.97 10.50 -3.97
N VAL A 409 -3.89 9.77 -3.58
CA VAL A 409 -3.04 9.04 -4.53
C VAL A 409 -3.17 7.55 -4.29
N PHE A 410 -3.62 6.84 -5.31
CA PHE A 410 -3.82 5.39 -5.34
C PHE A 410 -2.83 4.74 -6.30
N VAL A 411 -2.60 3.44 -6.13
CA VAL A 411 -1.65 2.70 -6.96
C VAL A 411 -2.17 1.29 -7.20
N CYS A 412 -2.04 0.77 -8.42
CA CYS A 412 -2.52 -0.57 -8.77
C CYS A 412 -1.67 -1.23 -9.86
N GLY A 413 -1.82 -2.52 -9.98
CA GLY A 413 -1.13 -3.33 -10.98
C GLY A 413 0.39 -3.36 -10.78
N SER A 414 1.11 -3.55 -11.88
CA SER A 414 2.58 -3.70 -11.84
C SER A 414 3.34 -2.42 -11.48
N ALA A 415 2.65 -1.30 -11.29
CA ALA A 415 3.25 -0.11 -10.67
C ALA A 415 3.68 -0.35 -9.22
N LEU A 416 3.01 -1.28 -8.51
CA LEU A 416 3.40 -1.76 -7.18
C LEU A 416 4.53 -2.79 -7.26
N PHE A 417 4.24 -3.88 -7.94
CA PHE A 417 5.15 -4.99 -8.26
C PHE A 417 4.51 -5.86 -9.34
N PRO A 418 5.29 -6.63 -10.09
CA PRO A 418 4.78 -7.56 -11.10
C PRO A 418 3.78 -8.56 -10.51
N LYS A 419 2.69 -8.83 -11.22
CA LYS A 419 1.60 -9.72 -10.79
C LYS A 419 0.77 -10.19 -11.98
N SER A 420 -0.06 -11.22 -11.77
CA SER A 420 -0.94 -11.73 -12.80
C SER A 420 -1.97 -10.68 -13.24
N ARG A 421 -2.49 -10.87 -14.46
CA ARG A 421 -3.51 -9.98 -15.04
C ARG A 421 -4.75 -9.88 -14.15
N ALA A 422 -5.22 -11.00 -13.61
CA ALA A 422 -6.40 -11.04 -12.75
C ALA A 422 -6.22 -10.20 -11.47
N VAL A 423 -5.06 -10.31 -10.81
CA VAL A 423 -4.73 -9.51 -9.62
C VAL A 423 -4.58 -8.03 -9.98
N ALA A 424 -3.95 -7.71 -11.12
CA ALA A 424 -3.82 -6.32 -11.58
C ALA A 424 -5.18 -5.67 -11.88
N GLU A 425 -6.12 -6.43 -12.44
CA GLU A 425 -7.50 -5.99 -12.70
C GLU A 425 -8.28 -5.77 -11.41
N ALA A 426 -8.20 -6.70 -10.46
CA ALA A 426 -8.84 -6.56 -9.15
C ALA A 426 -8.31 -5.35 -8.36
N GLU A 427 -7.00 -5.12 -8.36
CA GLU A 427 -6.40 -3.92 -7.75
C GLU A 427 -6.84 -2.64 -8.47
N GLY A 428 -6.95 -2.68 -9.81
CA GLY A 428 -7.48 -1.55 -10.58
C GLY A 428 -8.90 -1.21 -10.17
N THR A 429 -9.77 -2.22 -10.07
CA THR A 429 -11.16 -2.08 -9.58
C THR A 429 -11.19 -1.43 -8.21
N ALA A 430 -10.44 -1.96 -7.25
CA ALA A 430 -10.39 -1.41 -5.89
C ALA A 430 -9.85 0.03 -5.85
N ALA A 431 -8.82 0.35 -6.65
CA ALA A 431 -8.28 1.71 -6.73
C ALA A 431 -9.30 2.70 -7.34
N GLY A 432 -10.06 2.25 -8.35
CA GLY A 432 -11.13 3.03 -8.95
C GLY A 432 -12.27 3.35 -7.99
N GLU A 433 -12.71 2.37 -7.21
CA GLU A 433 -13.75 2.53 -6.18
C GLU A 433 -13.31 3.52 -5.10
N LEU A 434 -12.11 3.32 -4.53
CA LEU A 434 -11.59 4.21 -3.48
C LEU A 434 -11.37 5.63 -3.98
N ALA A 435 -10.88 5.82 -5.20
CA ALA A 435 -10.74 7.14 -5.80
C ALA A 435 -12.09 7.82 -6.02
N ALA A 436 -13.09 7.07 -6.50
CA ALA A 436 -14.46 7.59 -6.67
C ALA A 436 -15.09 7.97 -5.32
N GLU A 437 -14.93 7.14 -4.29
CA GLU A 437 -15.39 7.47 -2.94
C GLU A 437 -14.69 8.72 -2.40
N PHE A 438 -13.38 8.85 -2.63
CA PHE A 438 -12.62 10.01 -2.21
C PHE A 438 -13.15 11.31 -2.83
N VAL A 439 -13.32 11.35 -4.15
CA VAL A 439 -13.78 12.57 -4.85
C VAL A 439 -15.27 12.87 -4.64
N LYS A 440 -16.08 11.85 -4.27
CA LYS A 440 -17.49 12.02 -3.96
C LYS A 440 -17.72 12.93 -2.74
N LYS A 441 -16.77 13.00 -1.82
CA LYS A 441 -16.86 13.89 -0.64
C LYS A 441 -16.97 15.37 -1.04
N GLY A 442 -16.33 15.76 -2.15
CA GLY A 442 -16.32 17.13 -2.66
C GLY A 442 -15.47 18.11 -1.88
N GLU A 443 -15.04 17.73 -0.70
CA GLU A 443 -14.19 18.50 0.21
C GLU A 443 -13.11 17.61 0.82
N ILE A 444 -12.05 18.23 1.31
CA ILE A 444 -10.97 17.59 2.04
C ILE A 444 -10.90 18.15 3.45
N GLU A 445 -10.71 17.27 4.41
CA GLU A 445 -10.38 17.66 5.78
C GLU A 445 -8.85 17.69 5.93
N PHE A 446 -8.35 18.70 6.63
CA PHE A 446 -6.93 18.83 6.99
C PHE A 446 -6.79 19.43 8.40
N GLY A 447 -5.57 19.53 8.93
CA GLY A 447 -5.35 19.93 10.32
C GLY A 447 -5.28 18.72 11.27
N GLY A 448 -5.74 18.91 12.50
CA GLY A 448 -5.58 17.88 13.54
C GLY A 448 -4.12 17.76 13.99
N ILE A 449 -3.55 16.55 13.96
CA ILE A 449 -2.14 16.33 14.37
C ILE A 449 -1.21 16.83 13.28
N ILE A 450 -0.80 18.09 13.37
CA ILE A 450 0.15 18.75 12.47
C ILE A 450 1.32 19.35 13.24
N ALA A 451 2.41 19.63 12.54
CA ALA A 451 3.53 20.38 13.11
C ALA A 451 3.16 21.85 13.30
N LYS A 452 3.60 22.43 14.41
CA LYS A 452 3.47 23.86 14.73
C LYS A 452 4.86 24.45 14.98
N VAL A 453 5.10 25.66 14.47
CA VAL A 453 6.38 26.35 14.64
C VAL A 453 6.25 27.45 15.68
N GLU A 454 7.11 27.45 16.68
CA GLU A 454 7.29 28.55 17.61
C GLU A 454 8.26 29.56 16.99
N GLN A 455 7.70 30.66 16.53
CA GLN A 455 8.41 31.63 15.69
C GLN A 455 9.58 32.32 16.39
N GLU A 456 9.51 32.45 17.70
CA GLU A 456 10.57 33.08 18.53
C GLU A 456 11.83 32.21 18.63
N LYS A 457 11.66 30.89 18.68
CA LYS A 457 12.76 29.90 18.69
C LYS A 457 13.32 29.60 17.30
N CYS A 458 12.59 29.92 16.24
CA CYS A 458 12.94 29.53 14.88
C CYS A 458 14.12 30.35 14.33
N SER A 459 15.25 29.70 14.09
CA SER A 459 16.46 30.30 13.47
C SER A 459 16.44 30.34 11.93
N VAL A 460 15.38 29.89 11.30
CA VAL A 460 15.22 29.83 9.83
C VAL A 460 16.36 29.04 9.14
N CYS A 461 16.84 27.98 9.75
CA CYS A 461 17.94 27.15 9.23
C CYS A 461 17.55 26.25 8.04
N LEU A 462 16.28 26.19 7.69
CA LEU A 462 15.69 25.44 6.56
C LEU A 462 15.85 23.91 6.63
N THR A 463 16.30 23.36 7.75
CA THR A 463 16.44 21.92 7.90
C THR A 463 15.11 21.20 7.74
N CYS A 464 14.04 21.71 8.34
CA CYS A 464 12.67 21.18 8.21
C CYS A 464 12.17 21.21 6.76
N VAL A 465 12.47 22.27 5.99
CA VAL A 465 12.09 22.39 4.58
C VAL A 465 12.77 21.33 3.72
N ARG A 466 14.07 21.10 3.95
CA ARG A 466 14.84 20.10 3.18
C ARG A 466 14.49 18.66 3.51
N THR A 467 14.03 18.41 4.73
CA THR A 467 13.78 17.05 5.23
C THR A 467 12.35 16.58 4.99
N CYS A 468 11.40 17.52 4.86
CA CYS A 468 9.99 17.17 4.72
C CYS A 468 9.69 16.53 3.35
N PRO A 469 9.27 15.25 3.28
CA PRO A 469 8.95 14.62 2.01
C PRO A 469 7.65 15.15 1.38
N TYR A 470 6.83 15.90 2.16
CA TYR A 470 5.54 16.43 1.72
C TYR A 470 5.58 17.92 1.39
N GLU A 471 6.74 18.58 1.56
CA GLU A 471 6.90 20.03 1.32
C GLU A 471 5.95 20.91 2.16
N ALA A 472 5.57 20.43 3.36
CA ALA A 472 4.69 21.16 4.26
C ALA A 472 5.34 22.41 4.90
N PRO A 473 6.61 22.38 5.38
CA PRO A 473 7.31 23.58 5.83
C PRO A 473 7.76 24.47 4.66
N PHE A 474 7.51 25.75 4.74
CA PHE A 474 7.94 26.74 3.74
C PHE A 474 8.31 28.06 4.39
N ILE A 475 8.93 28.95 3.65
CA ILE A 475 9.22 30.32 4.11
C ILE A 475 7.99 31.17 3.78
N GLY A 476 7.31 31.65 4.83
CA GLY A 476 6.18 32.57 4.71
C GLY A 476 6.59 33.98 4.31
N GLU A 477 5.62 34.85 4.09
CA GLU A 477 5.83 36.25 3.66
C GLU A 477 6.66 37.06 4.66
N ALA A 478 6.55 36.74 5.95
CA ALA A 478 7.34 37.37 7.01
C ALA A 478 8.81 36.87 7.09
N GLY A 479 9.25 36.02 6.18
CA GLY A 479 10.58 35.41 6.19
C GLY A 479 10.78 34.36 7.30
N LYS A 480 9.70 33.88 7.88
CA LYS A 480 9.68 32.86 8.93
C LYS A 480 9.18 31.53 8.38
N ILE A 481 9.47 30.42 9.07
CA ILE A 481 8.98 29.11 8.67
C ILE A 481 7.51 28.96 9.07
N GLU A 482 6.69 28.57 8.11
CA GLU A 482 5.29 28.23 8.29
C GLU A 482 5.04 26.78 7.86
N ILE A 483 3.97 26.18 8.36
CA ILE A 483 3.55 24.81 8.00
C ILE A 483 2.24 24.88 7.22
N LYS A 484 2.25 24.37 6.01
CA LYS A 484 1.02 24.23 5.21
C LYS A 484 0.25 23.01 5.72
N ALA A 485 -0.87 23.25 6.41
CA ALA A 485 -1.66 22.20 7.07
C ALA A 485 -2.14 21.13 6.09
N GLN A 486 -2.56 21.52 4.87
CA GLN A 486 -3.03 20.62 3.81
C GLN A 486 -1.96 19.62 3.34
N LEU A 487 -0.68 19.96 3.48
CA LEU A 487 0.45 19.09 3.11
C LEU A 487 1.00 18.30 4.31
N CYS A 488 0.79 18.77 5.54
CA CYS A 488 1.34 18.13 6.72
C CYS A 488 0.64 16.80 7.01
N GLN A 489 1.43 15.72 7.09
CA GLN A 489 0.94 14.38 7.41
C GLN A 489 1.19 13.98 8.86
N GLY A 490 1.54 14.93 9.74
CA GLY A 490 1.74 14.67 11.17
C GLY A 490 2.85 13.66 11.49
N CYS A 491 3.85 13.48 10.60
CA CYS A 491 4.89 12.46 10.78
C CYS A 491 5.96 12.78 11.83
N GLY A 492 6.02 14.02 12.33
CA GLY A 492 6.96 14.47 13.37
C GLY A 492 8.42 14.65 12.91
N MET A 493 8.79 14.32 11.67
CA MET A 493 10.18 14.36 11.19
C MET A 493 10.82 15.76 11.36
N CYS A 494 10.08 16.82 11.03
CA CYS A 494 10.56 18.20 11.20
C CYS A 494 10.75 18.59 12.65
N ALA A 495 9.91 18.10 13.57
CA ALA A 495 10.06 18.34 15.01
C ALA A 495 11.30 17.64 15.57
N GLY A 496 11.49 16.34 15.23
CA GLY A 496 12.63 15.56 15.70
C GLY A 496 14.00 16.06 15.23
N ILE A 497 14.07 16.71 14.04
CA ILE A 497 15.34 17.19 13.46
C ILE A 497 15.60 18.67 13.73
N CYS A 498 14.67 19.41 14.32
CA CYS A 498 14.81 20.84 14.55
C CYS A 498 15.93 21.15 15.57
N PRO A 499 17.04 21.80 15.18
CA PRO A 499 18.17 22.03 16.09
C PRO A 499 17.85 23.03 17.18
N SER A 500 16.92 23.96 16.95
CA SER A 500 16.46 24.95 17.94
C SER A 500 15.21 24.52 18.70
N LYS A 501 14.71 23.28 18.48
CA LYS A 501 13.46 22.76 19.07
C LYS A 501 12.28 23.74 18.91
N ALA A 502 12.23 24.43 17.78
CA ALA A 502 11.19 25.39 17.46
C ALA A 502 9.94 24.75 16.84
N ILE A 503 9.94 23.44 16.62
CA ILE A 503 8.83 22.74 15.99
C ILE A 503 8.36 21.64 16.92
N GLU A 504 7.08 21.67 17.23
CA GLU A 504 6.39 20.61 17.95
C GLU A 504 5.30 19.98 17.09
N LEU A 505 4.93 18.75 17.41
CA LEU A 505 3.78 18.08 16.82
C LEU A 505 2.60 18.20 17.81
N LEU A 506 1.47 18.73 17.34
CA LEU A 506 0.29 18.90 18.19
C LEU A 506 -0.16 17.55 18.78
N ASN A 507 -0.44 17.53 20.07
CA ASN A 507 -0.73 16.35 20.88
C ASN A 507 0.41 15.29 20.97
N TYR A 508 1.63 15.67 20.57
CA TYR A 508 2.86 14.90 20.72
C TYR A 508 4.03 15.81 21.11
N THR A 509 3.79 16.73 22.03
CA THR A 509 4.85 17.61 22.57
C THR A 509 5.82 16.82 23.44
N ASP A 510 7.03 17.36 23.65
CA ASP A 510 8.04 16.75 24.53
C ASP A 510 7.48 16.51 25.96
N ASP A 511 6.65 17.41 26.46
CA ASP A 511 6.03 17.29 27.79
C ASP A 511 5.00 16.16 27.85
N GLN A 512 4.15 16.03 26.83
CA GLN A 512 3.16 14.94 26.74
C GLN A 512 3.83 13.58 26.66
N LEU A 513 4.83 13.44 25.78
CA LEU A 513 5.60 12.21 25.60
C LEU A 513 6.45 11.89 26.85
N GLY A 514 7.06 12.91 27.43
CA GLY A 514 7.85 12.77 28.66
C GLY A 514 7.00 12.33 29.86
N THR A 515 5.79 12.86 29.99
CA THR A 515 4.84 12.45 31.04
C THR A 515 4.38 11.01 30.86
N GLU A 516 4.03 10.62 29.64
CA GLU A 516 3.69 9.24 29.32
C GLU A 516 4.83 8.28 29.66
N ALA A 517 6.05 8.60 29.22
CA ALA A 517 7.23 7.78 29.45
C ALA A 517 7.57 7.64 30.94
N ARG A 518 7.58 8.74 31.71
CA ARG A 518 7.82 8.72 33.15
C ARG A 518 6.79 7.86 33.90
N THR A 519 5.51 8.05 33.58
CA THR A 519 4.44 7.27 34.22
C THR A 519 4.55 5.78 33.86
N LEU A 520 4.89 5.46 32.62
CA LEU A 520 5.08 4.08 32.16
C LEU A 520 6.23 3.37 32.89
N LEU A 521 7.31 4.09 33.18
CA LEU A 521 8.50 3.57 33.85
C LEU A 521 8.41 3.58 35.38
N GLY A 522 7.35 4.13 35.95
CA GLY A 522 7.12 4.16 37.40
C GLY A 522 8.07 5.11 38.17
N GLY A 523 8.59 6.12 37.52
CA GLY A 523 9.60 7.01 38.10
C GLY A 523 9.23 8.48 38.03
N ASP A 524 9.54 9.22 39.11
CA ASP A 524 9.79 10.65 39.13
C ASP A 524 11.24 10.84 38.61
N PHE A 525 11.45 11.01 37.32
CA PHE A 525 12.73 11.35 36.71
C PHE A 525 12.77 12.84 36.36
#